data_60aea3cacb6dcdea9b4856dbeedd9476
#
_entry.id   60aea3cacb6dcdea9b4856dbeedd9476
#
_cell.length_a   1.000
_cell.length_b   1.000
_cell.length_c   1.000
_cell.angle_alpha   90.00
_cell.angle_beta   90.00
_cell.angle_gamma   90.00
#
_symmetry.space_group_name_H-M   'P 1'
#
loop_
_entity.id
_entity.type
_entity.pdbx_description
1 polymer ?
#
loop_
_entity_poly.entity_id
_entity_poly.type
_entity_poly.pdbx_seq_one_letter_code
_entity_poly.pdbx_strand_id
1 'polypeptide(L)'
;MITLLNMIYKPLKLKRDHIVVMMTFKQDVLPIIEALHQQGYHLTIIGKMQDYSLIEGLENTTFIPAGNKNIVSHMKALSTAKVIVIDTYYLMMGGYHKKKGQTVIQTWHAAGALKDFGLTDHQVDLDNKAMVEQYKRVYDATDYYLVGGDEMARCFEVSFEAQPEQMLKFGLPRLV
;
A
#
# COMPACT_ATOMS: atom_id res chain seq x y z
N MET A 1 5.51 15.73 -12.12
CA MET A 1 6.66 15.16 -11.36
C MET A 1 6.61 13.63 -11.32
N ILE A 2 5.56 12.99 -10.83
CA ILE A 2 5.47 11.50 -10.77
C ILE A 2 5.66 10.86 -12.15
N THR A 3 5.03 11.40 -13.20
CA THR A 3 5.18 10.89 -14.57
C THR A 3 6.64 10.88 -15.04
N LEU A 4 7.39 11.93 -14.76
CA LEU A 4 8.81 12.01 -15.10
C LEU A 4 9.63 10.97 -14.31
N LEU A 5 9.34 10.81 -13.01
CA LEU A 5 10.02 9.81 -12.18
C LEU A 5 9.72 8.38 -12.62
N ASN A 6 8.49 8.08 -13.07
CA ASN A 6 8.15 6.81 -13.68
C ASN A 6 9.06 6.50 -14.90
N MET A 7 9.31 7.50 -15.74
CA MET A 7 10.20 7.34 -16.91
C MET A 7 11.66 7.12 -16.50
N ILE A 8 12.16 7.93 -15.55
CA ILE A 8 13.54 7.85 -15.06
C ILE A 8 13.83 6.50 -14.41
N TYR A 9 12.88 5.99 -13.59
CA TYR A 9 13.09 4.76 -12.84
C TYR A 9 12.58 3.50 -13.54
N LYS A 10 11.95 3.62 -14.71
CA LYS A 10 11.51 2.48 -15.52
C LYS A 10 12.62 1.44 -15.77
N PRO A 11 13.89 1.82 -16.07
CA PRO A 11 14.95 0.85 -16.33
C PRO A 11 15.44 0.09 -15.10
N LEU A 12 15.12 0.55 -13.88
CA LEU A 12 15.55 -0.13 -12.66
C LEU A 12 14.91 -1.52 -12.56
N LYS A 13 15.72 -2.53 -12.26
CA LYS A 13 15.26 -3.90 -12.12
C LYS A 13 14.61 -4.13 -10.76
N LEU A 14 13.59 -4.98 -10.73
CA LEU A 14 12.99 -5.45 -9.48
C LEU A 14 14.00 -6.33 -8.73
N LYS A 15 14.11 -6.11 -7.42
CA LYS A 15 14.89 -6.94 -6.50
C LYS A 15 13.94 -7.91 -5.82
N ARG A 16 14.22 -9.22 -5.91
CA ARG A 16 13.32 -10.28 -5.45
C ARG A 16 13.03 -10.25 -3.95
N ASP A 17 13.98 -9.76 -3.17
CA ASP A 17 13.95 -9.66 -1.72
C ASP A 17 13.54 -8.27 -1.21
N HIS A 18 13.31 -7.31 -2.09
CA HIS A 18 12.95 -5.95 -1.69
C HIS A 18 11.44 -5.75 -1.61
N ILE A 19 11.00 -5.33 -0.42
CA ILE A 19 9.59 -5.03 -0.13
C ILE A 19 9.51 -3.59 0.38
N VAL A 20 8.59 -2.82 -0.19
CA VAL A 20 8.23 -1.48 0.33
C VAL A 20 6.96 -1.61 1.16
N VAL A 21 6.95 -1.03 2.35
CA VAL A 21 5.76 -0.92 3.20
C VAL A 21 5.44 0.57 3.39
N MET A 22 4.27 0.99 2.95
CA MET A 22 3.76 2.35 3.19
C MET A 22 2.90 2.32 4.45
N MET A 23 3.38 2.95 5.52
CA MET A 23 2.81 2.86 6.85
C MET A 23 2.17 4.17 7.29
N THR A 24 0.85 4.15 7.47
CA THR A 24 0.07 5.22 8.12
C THR A 24 -0.53 4.73 9.43
N PHE A 25 -1.01 3.50 9.45
CA PHE A 25 -1.67 2.84 10.58
C PHE A 25 -0.76 1.71 11.11
N LYS A 26 0.15 2.08 11.96
CA LYS A 26 1.22 1.19 12.45
C LYS A 26 0.72 -0.14 13.03
N GLN A 27 -0.44 -0.15 13.72
CA GLN A 27 -0.98 -1.38 14.29
C GLN A 27 -1.30 -2.46 13.25
N ASP A 28 -1.55 -2.07 12.00
CA ASP A 28 -1.91 -2.98 10.93
C ASP A 28 -0.70 -3.52 10.18
N VAL A 29 0.40 -2.80 10.17
CA VAL A 29 1.57 -3.18 9.37
C VAL A 29 2.80 -3.58 10.17
N LEU A 30 2.91 -3.20 11.45
CA LEU A 30 4.05 -3.62 12.28
C LEU A 30 4.20 -5.14 12.37
N PRO A 31 3.14 -5.94 12.59
CA PRO A 31 3.28 -7.40 12.60
C PRO A 31 3.79 -7.96 11.27
N ILE A 32 3.40 -7.33 10.15
CA ILE A 32 3.89 -7.71 8.81
C ILE A 32 5.37 -7.35 8.67
N ILE A 33 5.77 -6.14 9.10
CA ILE A 33 7.17 -5.68 9.06
C ILE A 33 8.05 -6.64 9.85
N GLU A 34 7.64 -6.98 11.08
CA GLU A 34 8.37 -7.91 11.94
C GLU A 34 8.52 -9.30 11.31
N ALA A 35 7.43 -9.86 10.77
CA ALA A 35 7.45 -11.16 10.11
C ALA A 35 8.35 -11.17 8.87
N LEU A 36 8.31 -10.13 8.05
CA LEU A 36 9.15 -10.00 6.85
C LEU A 36 10.63 -9.79 7.23
N HIS A 37 10.90 -9.00 8.26
CA HIS A 37 12.24 -8.82 8.80
C HIS A 37 12.84 -10.15 9.29
N GLN A 38 12.10 -10.94 10.06
CA GLN A 38 12.52 -12.27 10.53
C GLN A 38 12.82 -13.24 9.39
N GLN A 39 12.18 -13.07 8.25
CA GLN A 39 12.44 -13.87 7.04
C GLN A 39 13.63 -13.34 6.21
N GLY A 40 14.28 -12.27 6.64
CA GLY A 40 15.47 -11.73 5.99
C GLY A 40 15.22 -10.86 4.76
N TYR A 41 14.00 -10.37 4.56
CA TYR A 41 13.71 -9.45 3.46
C TYR A 41 14.38 -8.09 3.66
N HIS A 42 14.73 -7.46 2.55
CA HIS A 42 15.11 -6.05 2.49
C HIS A 42 13.85 -5.19 2.52
N LEU A 43 13.71 -4.37 3.57
CA LEU A 43 12.52 -3.54 3.75
C LEU A 43 12.84 -2.07 3.51
N THR A 44 11.95 -1.38 2.81
CA THR A 44 11.88 0.09 2.81
C THR A 44 10.54 0.50 3.39
N ILE A 45 10.59 1.19 4.53
CA ILE A 45 9.40 1.67 5.22
C ILE A 45 9.21 3.15 4.90
N ILE A 46 8.06 3.50 4.35
CA ILE A 46 7.66 4.89 4.10
C ILE A 46 6.60 5.24 5.13
N GLY A 47 6.90 6.14 6.06
CA GLY A 47 6.01 6.45 7.17
C GLY A 47 6.26 7.80 7.80
N LYS A 48 5.47 8.16 8.82
CA LYS A 48 5.63 9.40 9.58
C LYS A 48 6.93 9.33 10.39
N MET A 49 7.68 10.44 10.44
CA MET A 49 8.96 10.50 11.17
C MET A 49 8.84 10.12 12.66
N GLN A 50 7.70 10.42 13.27
CA GLN A 50 7.43 10.06 14.67
C GLN A 50 7.36 8.55 14.92
N ASP A 51 7.14 7.74 13.89
CA ASP A 51 7.05 6.28 13.99
C ASP A 51 8.41 5.60 13.68
N TYR A 52 9.44 6.37 13.38
CA TYR A 52 10.78 5.84 13.08
C TYR A 52 11.34 4.95 14.19
N SER A 53 11.15 5.35 15.46
CA SER A 53 11.64 4.59 16.62
C SER A 53 11.09 3.16 16.73
N LEU A 54 9.98 2.86 16.05
CA LEU A 54 9.37 1.52 16.05
C LEU A 54 10.13 0.52 15.18
N ILE A 55 10.94 1.01 14.26
CA ILE A 55 11.70 0.20 13.30
C ILE A 55 13.20 0.48 13.36
N GLU A 56 13.60 1.41 14.23
CA GLU A 56 15.00 1.75 14.43
C GLU A 56 15.80 0.52 14.90
N GLY A 57 16.93 0.26 14.25
CA GLY A 57 17.77 -0.88 14.56
C GLY A 57 17.39 -2.20 13.87
N LEU A 58 16.30 -2.25 13.09
CA LEU A 58 16.01 -3.41 12.26
C LEU A 58 17.04 -3.50 11.12
N GLU A 59 17.79 -4.59 11.09
CA GLU A 59 18.75 -4.86 10.03
C GLU A 59 18.05 -4.97 8.64
N ASN A 60 18.77 -4.64 7.57
CA ASN A 60 18.26 -4.66 6.21
C ASN A 60 16.97 -3.81 6.01
N THR A 61 16.74 -2.82 6.87
CA THR A 61 15.57 -1.96 6.83
C THR A 61 15.97 -0.51 6.63
N THR A 62 15.39 0.15 5.65
CA THR A 62 15.56 1.57 5.36
C THR A 62 14.26 2.31 5.66
N PHE A 63 14.35 3.46 6.33
CA PHE A 63 13.20 4.34 6.54
C PHE A 63 13.29 5.57 5.65
N ILE A 64 12.19 5.91 5.00
CA ILE A 64 12.04 7.15 4.23
C ILE A 64 10.84 7.91 4.81
N PRO A 65 11.02 9.15 5.30
CA PRO A 65 9.90 9.92 5.81
C PRO A 65 8.83 10.15 4.74
N ALA A 66 7.57 10.02 5.13
CA ALA A 66 6.42 10.37 4.28
C ALA A 66 6.43 11.87 3.93
N GLY A 67 5.74 12.23 2.87
CA GLY A 67 5.57 13.60 2.40
C GLY A 67 6.22 13.88 1.05
N ASN A 68 5.67 14.87 0.35
CA ASN A 68 6.00 15.17 -1.05
C ASN A 68 7.47 15.58 -1.26
N LYS A 69 8.13 16.10 -0.24
CA LYS A 69 9.56 16.47 -0.33
C LYS A 69 10.48 15.26 -0.55
N ASN A 70 10.01 14.05 -0.21
CA ASN A 70 10.75 12.80 -0.37
C ASN A 70 10.27 11.97 -1.57
N ILE A 71 9.45 12.53 -2.45
CA ILE A 71 8.80 11.80 -3.57
C ILE A 71 9.81 11.09 -4.48
N VAL A 72 10.98 11.67 -4.69
CA VAL A 72 12.04 11.07 -5.51
C VAL A 72 12.53 9.76 -4.89
N SER A 73 12.79 9.77 -3.59
CA SER A 73 13.20 8.58 -2.83
C SER A 73 12.09 7.53 -2.76
N HIS A 74 10.84 7.96 -2.56
CA HIS A 74 9.68 7.07 -2.59
C HIS A 74 9.57 6.35 -3.94
N MET A 75 9.60 7.09 -5.04
CA MET A 75 9.45 6.54 -6.39
C MET A 75 10.60 5.60 -6.75
N LYS A 76 11.82 5.93 -6.32
CA LYS A 76 12.99 5.05 -6.50
C LYS A 76 12.83 3.72 -5.75
N ALA A 77 12.39 3.77 -4.50
CA ALA A 77 12.14 2.57 -3.68
C ALA A 77 11.03 1.70 -4.29
N LEU A 78 9.88 2.30 -4.64
CA LEU A 78 8.76 1.60 -5.30
C LEU A 78 9.22 0.90 -6.58
N SER A 79 10.06 1.55 -7.38
CA SER A 79 10.46 1.03 -8.70
C SER A 79 11.41 -0.17 -8.64
N THR A 80 11.95 -0.51 -7.49
CA THR A 80 12.82 -1.69 -7.27
C THR A 80 12.17 -2.76 -6.38
N ALA A 81 11.04 -2.47 -5.75
CA ALA A 81 10.34 -3.39 -4.88
C ALA A 81 9.63 -4.50 -5.66
N LYS A 82 9.80 -5.74 -5.22
CA LYS A 82 9.03 -6.89 -5.75
C LYS A 82 7.59 -6.87 -5.24
N VAL A 83 7.42 -6.48 -3.99
CA VAL A 83 6.10 -6.35 -3.33
C VAL A 83 6.00 -4.97 -2.71
N ILE A 84 4.82 -4.38 -2.81
CA ILE A 84 4.46 -3.12 -2.18
C ILE A 84 3.26 -3.39 -1.28
N VAL A 85 3.41 -3.12 0.01
CA VAL A 85 2.35 -3.25 1.02
C VAL A 85 1.85 -1.85 1.36
N ILE A 86 0.54 -1.66 1.34
CA ILE A 86 -0.12 -0.39 1.67
C ILE A 86 -1.24 -0.64 2.69
N ASP A 87 -1.39 0.25 3.66
CA ASP A 87 -2.41 0.15 4.73
C ASP A 87 -3.60 1.09 4.54
N THR A 88 -3.55 1.93 3.53
CA THR A 88 -4.64 2.80 3.10
C THR A 88 -4.52 3.07 1.59
N TYR A 89 -5.40 3.88 1.02
CA TYR A 89 -5.20 4.32 -0.35
C TYR A 89 -4.27 5.53 -0.40
N TYR A 90 -3.16 5.38 -1.10
CA TYR A 90 -2.20 6.47 -1.32
C TYR A 90 -2.37 7.01 -2.73
N LEU A 91 -2.66 8.30 -2.85
CA LEU A 91 -2.85 8.95 -4.16
C LEU A 91 -1.65 8.79 -5.09
N MET A 92 -0.45 8.70 -4.51
CA MET A 92 0.78 8.43 -5.25
C MET A 92 0.71 7.11 -6.03
N MET A 93 0.02 6.09 -5.50
CA MET A 93 -0.13 4.79 -6.15
C MET A 93 -0.97 4.87 -7.42
N GLY A 94 -1.91 5.80 -7.51
CA GLY A 94 -2.66 6.08 -8.75
C GLY A 94 -1.83 6.70 -9.86
N GLY A 95 -0.71 7.35 -9.52
CA GLY A 95 0.23 7.93 -10.47
C GLY A 95 1.47 7.07 -10.72
N TYR A 96 1.73 6.07 -9.88
CA TYR A 96 2.85 5.16 -10.03
C TYR A 96 2.56 4.11 -11.13
N HIS A 97 3.50 3.93 -12.04
CA HIS A 97 3.39 2.91 -13.09
C HIS A 97 3.97 1.58 -12.60
N LYS A 98 3.11 0.72 -12.09
CA LYS A 98 3.48 -0.62 -11.62
C LYS A 98 4.16 -1.41 -12.73
N LYS A 99 5.30 -2.05 -12.40
CA LYS A 99 6.06 -2.86 -13.33
C LYS A 99 5.49 -4.28 -13.40
N LYS A 100 5.68 -4.93 -14.55
CA LYS A 100 5.36 -6.35 -14.70
C LYS A 100 6.13 -7.16 -13.65
N GLY A 101 5.41 -7.97 -12.89
CA GLY A 101 5.98 -8.81 -11.83
C GLY A 101 6.06 -8.14 -10.46
N GLN A 102 5.61 -6.88 -10.31
CA GLN A 102 5.35 -6.28 -9.00
C GLN A 102 3.96 -6.67 -8.50
N THR A 103 3.82 -6.81 -7.19
CA THR A 103 2.54 -7.07 -6.52
C THR A 103 2.28 -5.98 -5.50
N VAL A 104 1.07 -5.41 -5.52
CA VAL A 104 0.59 -4.44 -4.53
C VAL A 104 -0.47 -5.10 -3.67
N ILE A 105 -0.26 -5.09 -2.34
CA ILE A 105 -1.16 -5.68 -1.36
C ILE A 105 -1.69 -4.58 -0.44
N GLN A 106 -3.01 -4.45 -0.36
CA GLN A 106 -3.70 -3.58 0.57
C GLN A 106 -4.05 -4.36 1.84
N THR A 107 -3.57 -3.90 3.00
CA THR A 107 -3.91 -4.51 4.29
C THR A 107 -5.12 -3.85 4.94
N TRP A 108 -5.44 -2.62 4.52
CA TRP A 108 -6.39 -1.74 5.19
C TRP A 108 -5.98 -1.43 6.63
N HIS A 109 -6.87 -0.77 7.38
CA HIS A 109 -6.55 -0.29 8.73
C HIS A 109 -7.73 -0.37 9.71
N ALA A 110 -8.72 -1.21 9.42
CA ALA A 110 -9.87 -1.44 10.30
C ALA A 110 -10.17 -2.91 10.44
N ALA A 111 -10.54 -3.33 11.65
CA ALA A 111 -10.90 -4.71 11.96
C ALA A 111 -12.26 -5.13 11.37
N GLY A 112 -13.01 -4.21 10.79
CA GLY A 112 -14.28 -4.47 10.14
C GLY A 112 -14.72 -3.29 9.28
N ALA A 113 -15.68 -3.53 8.40
CA ALA A 113 -16.29 -2.53 7.54
C ALA A 113 -17.50 -1.88 8.24
N LEU A 114 -17.23 -1.13 9.30
CA LEU A 114 -18.27 -0.48 10.12
C LEU A 114 -18.69 0.89 9.58
N LYS A 115 -18.02 1.39 8.54
CA LYS A 115 -18.30 2.69 7.92
C LYS A 115 -18.18 2.57 6.41
N ASP A 116 -18.93 3.42 5.72
CA ASP A 116 -18.70 3.62 4.30
C ASP A 116 -17.31 4.20 4.07
N PHE A 117 -16.63 3.71 3.04
CA PHE A 117 -15.28 4.12 2.65
C PHE A 117 -15.10 3.94 1.13
N GLY A 118 -14.03 4.49 0.60
CA GLY A 118 -13.79 4.44 -0.84
C GLY A 118 -14.92 5.12 -1.62
N LEU A 119 -15.43 4.48 -2.64
CA LEU A 119 -16.52 5.02 -3.47
C LEU A 119 -17.88 5.08 -2.75
N THR A 120 -18.02 4.39 -1.62
CA THR A 120 -19.26 4.44 -0.79
C THR A 120 -19.20 5.49 0.32
N ASP A 121 -18.05 6.16 0.52
CA ASP A 121 -17.92 7.24 1.49
C ASP A 121 -18.81 8.42 1.12
N HIS A 122 -19.63 8.90 2.06
CA HIS A 122 -20.51 10.06 1.87
C HIS A 122 -19.77 11.36 1.53
N GLN A 123 -18.46 11.43 1.77
CA GLN A 123 -17.63 12.58 1.41
C GLN A 123 -17.15 12.53 -0.05
N VAL A 124 -17.36 11.41 -0.73
CA VAL A 124 -17.01 11.25 -2.15
C VAL A 124 -18.15 11.78 -3.01
N ASP A 125 -17.89 12.86 -3.71
CA ASP A 125 -18.80 13.40 -4.73
C ASP A 125 -18.71 12.55 -5.99
N LEU A 126 -19.66 11.63 -6.14
CA LEU A 126 -19.72 10.72 -7.30
C LEU A 126 -19.97 11.47 -8.63
N ASP A 127 -20.49 12.69 -8.59
CA ASP A 127 -20.69 13.53 -9.78
C ASP A 127 -19.38 14.19 -10.22
N ASN A 128 -18.38 14.27 -9.33
CA ASN A 128 -17.05 14.74 -9.65
C ASN A 128 -16.22 13.63 -10.34
N LYS A 129 -16.40 13.50 -11.67
CA LYS A 129 -15.74 12.46 -12.46
C LYS A 129 -14.23 12.41 -12.32
N ALA A 130 -13.57 13.57 -12.19
CA ALA A 130 -12.12 13.63 -12.05
C ALA A 130 -11.65 13.03 -10.71
N MET A 131 -12.39 13.30 -9.62
CA MET A 131 -12.11 12.74 -8.31
C MET A 131 -12.36 11.22 -8.28
N VAL A 132 -13.48 10.77 -8.82
CA VAL A 132 -13.81 9.33 -8.93
C VAL A 132 -12.75 8.59 -9.74
N GLU A 133 -12.32 9.14 -10.87
CA GLU A 133 -11.26 8.54 -11.68
C GLU A 133 -9.93 8.45 -10.94
N GLN A 134 -9.59 9.46 -10.14
CA GLN A 134 -8.38 9.45 -9.32
C GLN A 134 -8.42 8.32 -8.26
N TYR A 135 -9.54 8.12 -7.59
CA TYR A 135 -9.73 7.00 -6.66
C TYR A 135 -9.63 5.65 -7.38
N LYS A 136 -10.28 5.50 -8.51
CA LYS A 136 -10.24 4.25 -9.30
C LYS A 136 -8.82 3.88 -9.71
N ARG A 137 -7.99 4.84 -10.10
CA ARG A 137 -6.58 4.57 -10.42
C ARG A 137 -5.81 3.99 -9.24
N VAL A 138 -6.09 4.43 -8.00
CA VAL A 138 -5.48 3.85 -6.81
C VAL A 138 -5.96 2.42 -6.58
N TYR A 139 -7.26 2.15 -6.77
CA TYR A 139 -7.81 0.80 -6.63
C TYR A 139 -7.28 -0.14 -7.71
N ASP A 140 -7.19 0.31 -8.95
CA ASP A 140 -6.62 -0.46 -10.07
C ASP A 140 -5.14 -0.81 -9.86
N ALA A 141 -4.41 -0.01 -9.08
CA ALA A 141 -3.02 -0.29 -8.72
C ALA A 141 -2.89 -1.43 -7.71
N THR A 142 -3.96 -1.81 -7.01
CA THR A 142 -3.95 -2.86 -5.97
C THR A 142 -4.24 -4.22 -6.60
N ASP A 143 -3.36 -5.20 -6.34
CA ASP A 143 -3.54 -6.58 -6.82
C ASP A 143 -4.34 -7.43 -5.85
N TYR A 144 -4.07 -7.30 -4.54
CA TYR A 144 -4.70 -8.10 -3.50
C TYR A 144 -5.11 -7.27 -2.29
N TYR A 145 -6.15 -7.73 -1.62
CA TYR A 145 -6.68 -7.17 -0.39
C TYR A 145 -6.64 -8.22 0.72
N LEU A 146 -5.99 -7.88 1.83
CA LEU A 146 -5.99 -8.71 3.02
C LEU A 146 -7.28 -8.47 3.80
N VAL A 147 -8.07 -9.50 4.03
CA VAL A 147 -9.39 -9.39 4.67
C VAL A 147 -9.55 -10.34 5.84
N GLY A 148 -10.28 -9.90 6.86
CA GLY A 148 -10.58 -10.68 8.05
C GLY A 148 -11.68 -11.71 7.86
N GLY A 149 -12.49 -11.60 6.79
CA GLY A 149 -13.60 -12.50 6.52
C GLY A 149 -14.48 -12.03 5.35
N ASP A 150 -15.55 -12.76 5.11
CA ASP A 150 -16.43 -12.55 3.95
C ASP A 150 -17.15 -11.20 3.97
N GLU A 151 -17.53 -10.70 5.14
CA GLU A 151 -18.17 -9.40 5.25
C GLU A 151 -17.26 -8.27 4.80
N MET A 152 -16.00 -8.29 5.23
CA MET A 152 -15.00 -7.33 4.80
C MET A 152 -14.71 -7.45 3.30
N ALA A 153 -14.66 -8.67 2.77
CA ALA A 153 -14.49 -8.91 1.35
C ALA A 153 -15.61 -8.26 0.52
N ARG A 154 -16.87 -8.47 0.91
CA ARG A 154 -18.02 -7.84 0.23
C ARG A 154 -17.96 -6.32 0.25
N CYS A 155 -17.55 -5.74 1.39
CA CYS A 155 -17.37 -4.29 1.47
C CYS A 155 -16.31 -3.78 0.48
N PHE A 156 -15.20 -4.49 0.31
CA PHE A 156 -14.16 -4.11 -0.65
C PHE A 156 -14.58 -4.29 -2.10
N GLU A 157 -15.39 -5.30 -2.40
CA GLU A 157 -15.98 -5.48 -3.73
C GLU A 157 -16.83 -4.26 -4.12
N VAL A 158 -17.59 -3.71 -3.18
CA VAL A 158 -18.44 -2.53 -3.42
C VAL A 158 -17.63 -1.22 -3.38
N SER A 159 -16.83 -1.03 -2.33
CA SER A 159 -16.16 0.26 -2.07
C SER A 159 -14.95 0.53 -2.98
N PHE A 160 -14.27 -0.52 -3.42
CA PHE A 160 -13.07 -0.45 -4.26
C PHE A 160 -13.25 -1.07 -5.64
N GLU A 161 -14.46 -1.54 -5.98
CA GLU A 161 -14.72 -2.31 -7.20
C GLU A 161 -13.77 -3.53 -7.33
N ALA A 162 -13.35 -4.09 -6.19
CA ALA A 162 -12.42 -5.22 -6.15
C ALA A 162 -13.09 -6.52 -6.61
N GLN A 163 -12.30 -7.42 -7.19
CA GLN A 163 -12.79 -8.71 -7.64
C GLN A 163 -12.62 -9.78 -6.53
N PRO A 164 -13.51 -10.80 -6.46
CA PRO A 164 -13.40 -11.86 -5.45
C PRO A 164 -12.03 -12.54 -5.39
N GLU A 165 -11.36 -12.71 -6.53
CA GLU A 165 -10.06 -13.33 -6.66
C GLU A 165 -8.92 -12.52 -6.03
N GLN A 166 -9.15 -11.23 -5.76
CA GLN A 166 -8.19 -10.34 -5.12
C GLN A 166 -8.21 -10.47 -3.59
N MET A 167 -9.18 -11.18 -3.00
CA MET A 167 -9.36 -11.30 -1.56
C MET A 167 -8.48 -12.38 -0.94
N LEU A 168 -7.55 -11.96 -0.06
CA LEU A 168 -6.72 -12.85 0.73
C LEU A 168 -7.33 -13.00 2.14
N LYS A 169 -8.01 -14.10 2.39
CA LYS A 169 -8.74 -14.38 3.64
C LYS A 169 -7.82 -14.98 4.71
N PHE A 170 -6.73 -14.29 5.05
CA PHE A 170 -5.73 -14.77 6.02
C PHE A 170 -5.90 -14.17 7.42
N GLY A 171 -6.94 -13.38 7.64
CA GLY A 171 -7.11 -12.63 8.86
C GLY A 171 -6.51 -11.23 8.78
N LEU A 172 -6.54 -10.53 9.91
CA LEU A 172 -6.01 -9.17 10.03
C LEU A 172 -4.71 -9.18 10.82
N PRO A 173 -3.65 -8.51 10.34
CA PRO A 173 -2.33 -8.55 11.00
C PRO A 173 -2.36 -8.08 12.45
N ARG A 174 -3.21 -7.10 12.78
CA ARG A 174 -3.35 -6.58 14.15
C ARG A 174 -3.92 -7.58 15.17
N LEU A 175 -4.47 -8.69 14.70
CA LEU A 175 -5.12 -9.71 15.54
C LEU A 175 -4.25 -10.96 15.73
N VAL A 176 -3.00 -10.92 15.28
CA VAL A 176 -2.05 -12.02 15.39
C VAL A 176 -1.18 -11.85 16.62
#